data_bf7ed7381cadbeb0cc4a16de8361d6d7
#
_entry.id   bf7ed7381cadbeb0cc4a16de8361d6d7
#
_cell.length_a   1.000
_cell.length_b   1.000
_cell.length_c   1.000
_cell.angle_alpha   90.00
_cell.angle_beta   90.00
_cell.angle_gamma   90.00
#
_symmetry.space_group_name_H-M   'P 1'
#
loop_
_entity.id
_entity.type
_entity.pdbx_description
1 polymer ?
#
loop_
_entity_poly.entity_id
_entity_poly.type
_entity_poly.pdbx_seq_one_letter_code
_entity_poly.pdbx_strand_id
1 'polypeptide(L)'
;MDAGSSKKMRPNKKLERIPIRRNRIGMRSSVIHGDHSRRPQSMLCQISSNLRQAPEHPQMPRRSTQPDDYQDLPVAVAVMQKYFPTAHVIAPHDHRRDQLLYAVSGTMRIRTDTHSWIVPPERALYMPHRMVHSVSMRNPVEMRTLYIEPRSHPRLPATCVVITPSALLKELISALLGEPLNYAQFDRGNWLGKLILDEISRSKLLDFSIPMPSDPRLLRACEHVLENPGMGSSLGELSDIAAASERTLARLCESELGMGFSAWRQQVRFQYALEDLARGVSINEVARLCGYASPSAFTAAFRKNFGLTPSRILKSLSATGSATTLAPT
;
A
#
# COMPACT_ATOMS: atom_id res chain seq x y z
N MET A 1 -12.10 -17.07 59.55
CA MET A 1 -13.50 -17.47 59.41
C MET A 1 -14.02 -16.79 58.20
N ASP A 2 -14.42 -17.32 57.09
CA ASP A 2 -14.60 -18.65 56.51
C ASP A 2 -14.22 -18.55 55.04
N ALA A 3 -13.41 -19.41 54.54
CA ALA A 3 -13.61 -20.70 53.93
C ALA A 3 -14.59 -20.71 52.72
N GLY A 4 -14.02 -20.92 51.54
CA GLY A 4 -14.43 -21.91 50.59
C GLY A 4 -15.44 -21.53 49.51
N SER A 5 -15.01 -21.58 48.28
CA SER A 5 -15.55 -22.63 47.40
C SER A 5 -14.93 -22.58 46.01
N SER A 6 -14.08 -23.50 45.75
CA SER A 6 -13.55 -23.90 44.46
C SER A 6 -14.62 -24.69 43.70
N LYS A 7 -15.10 -24.18 42.57
CA LYS A 7 -15.91 -24.98 41.61
C LYS A 7 -15.04 -25.43 40.43
N LYS A 8 -14.64 -26.69 40.50
CA LYS A 8 -14.12 -27.48 39.37
C LYS A 8 -15.14 -27.54 38.25
N MET A 9 -14.76 -27.09 37.09
CA MET A 9 -15.51 -27.34 35.84
C MET A 9 -14.97 -28.61 35.17
N ARG A 10 -15.82 -29.58 34.97
CA ARG A 10 -15.54 -30.89 34.32
C ARG A 10 -15.46 -30.72 32.79
N PRO A 11 -14.61 -31.48 32.08
CA PRO A 11 -14.62 -31.55 30.63
C PRO A 11 -15.62 -32.61 30.19
N ASN A 12 -16.51 -32.32 29.25
CA ASN A 12 -17.14 -33.34 28.41
C ASN A 12 -17.91 -32.74 27.24
N LYS A 13 -17.53 -33.07 25.98
CA LYS A 13 -18.43 -33.84 25.10
C LYS A 13 -17.73 -34.18 23.79
N LYS A 14 -17.81 -35.46 23.51
CA LYS A 14 -17.38 -36.17 22.30
C LYS A 14 -17.82 -35.49 21.02
N LEU A 15 -16.87 -35.32 20.10
CA LEU A 15 -17.13 -35.07 18.67
C LEU A 15 -17.57 -36.38 18.02
N GLU A 16 -18.80 -36.44 17.59
CA GLU A 16 -19.34 -37.52 16.75
C GLU A 16 -18.81 -37.39 15.33
N ARG A 17 -18.28 -38.51 14.82
CA ARG A 17 -17.76 -38.61 13.45
C ARG A 17 -18.92 -38.77 12.48
N ILE A 18 -19.06 -37.88 11.53
CA ILE A 18 -19.98 -37.98 10.40
C ILE A 18 -19.37 -38.95 9.36
N PRO A 19 -20.09 -40.01 8.91
CA PRO A 19 -19.57 -40.95 7.93
C PRO A 19 -19.64 -40.40 6.52
N ILE A 20 -18.49 -40.37 5.82
CA ILE A 20 -18.40 -40.06 4.40
C ILE A 20 -18.91 -41.22 3.57
N ARG A 21 -20.04 -41.02 2.89
CA ARG A 21 -20.54 -41.97 1.88
C ARG A 21 -19.66 -41.89 0.62
N ARG A 22 -18.95 -43.01 0.35
CA ARG A 22 -18.30 -43.24 -0.95
C ARG A 22 -19.35 -43.69 -1.96
N ASN A 23 -19.64 -42.90 -2.97
CA ASN A 23 -20.39 -43.34 -4.16
C ASN A 23 -19.43 -44.13 -5.08
N ARG A 24 -19.63 -45.41 -5.17
CA ARG A 24 -19.04 -46.30 -6.20
C ARG A 24 -19.85 -46.13 -7.48
N ILE A 25 -19.30 -45.53 -8.50
CA ILE A 25 -19.81 -45.60 -9.88
C ILE A 25 -19.25 -46.89 -10.49
N GLY A 26 -20.15 -47.85 -10.75
CA GLY A 26 -19.81 -49.10 -11.39
C GLY A 26 -19.62 -48.89 -12.90
N MET A 27 -18.41 -49.16 -13.37
CA MET A 27 -18.15 -49.33 -14.80
C MET A 27 -18.54 -50.75 -15.20
N ARG A 28 -19.56 -50.90 -16.02
CA ARG A 28 -19.84 -52.14 -16.75
C ARG A 28 -19.01 -52.15 -18.05
N SER A 29 -18.10 -53.11 -18.10
CA SER A 29 -17.35 -53.46 -19.29
C SER A 29 -18.23 -54.29 -20.23
N SER A 30 -18.58 -53.79 -21.39
CA SER A 30 -19.17 -54.59 -22.48
C SER A 30 -18.13 -54.65 -23.61
N VAL A 31 -17.62 -55.88 -23.79
CA VAL A 31 -16.80 -56.27 -24.92
C VAL A 31 -17.68 -56.41 -26.15
N ILE A 32 -17.43 -55.61 -27.20
CA ILE A 32 -18.01 -55.84 -28.53
C ILE A 32 -16.85 -56.09 -29.49
N HIS A 33 -16.79 -57.31 -30.00
CA HIS A 33 -16.01 -57.70 -31.17
C HIS A 33 -16.69 -57.15 -32.44
N GLY A 34 -15.93 -56.49 -33.30
CA GLY A 34 -16.43 -55.96 -34.60
C GLY A 34 -15.33 -55.48 -35.49
N ASP A 35 -14.94 -56.33 -36.38
CA ASP A 35 -14.50 -56.24 -37.77
C ASP A 35 -13.68 -55.05 -38.26
N HIS A 36 -12.46 -55.39 -38.70
CA HIS A 36 -11.57 -54.58 -39.48
C HIS A 36 -11.94 -54.55 -40.97
N SER A 37 -12.45 -53.43 -41.43
CA SER A 37 -12.18 -52.95 -42.82
C SER A 37 -13.07 -51.75 -43.18
N ARG A 38 -12.52 -50.55 -43.10
CA ARG A 38 -12.77 -49.36 -43.97
C ARG A 38 -12.21 -48.11 -43.30
N ARG A 39 -11.14 -47.61 -43.84
CA ARG A 39 -10.67 -46.27 -43.54
C ARG A 39 -11.58 -45.24 -44.19
N PRO A 40 -11.97 -44.17 -43.51
CA PRO A 40 -12.32 -42.90 -44.10
C PRO A 40 -11.24 -41.83 -43.78
N GLN A 41 -10.52 -41.44 -44.81
CA GLN A 41 -9.51 -40.33 -44.78
C GLN A 41 -10.16 -38.94 -44.72
N SER A 42 -11.44 -38.82 -44.40
CA SER A 42 -12.14 -37.52 -44.43
C SER A 42 -12.39 -36.88 -43.04
N MET A 43 -12.01 -37.56 -41.97
CA MET A 43 -12.31 -37.04 -40.61
C MET A 43 -11.17 -36.23 -39.97
N LEU A 44 -9.95 -36.25 -40.52
CA LEU A 44 -8.79 -35.51 -39.99
C LEU A 44 -8.71 -34.07 -40.50
N CYS A 45 -9.51 -33.70 -41.53
CA CYS A 45 -9.47 -32.32 -42.06
C CYS A 45 -10.45 -31.37 -41.35
N GLN A 46 -11.43 -31.86 -40.60
CA GLN A 46 -12.37 -31.01 -39.86
C GLN A 46 -11.94 -30.67 -38.43
N ILE A 47 -10.95 -31.39 -37.86
CA ILE A 47 -10.43 -31.07 -36.50
C ILE A 47 -9.40 -29.94 -36.58
N SER A 48 -8.75 -29.74 -37.72
CA SER A 48 -7.69 -28.69 -37.88
C SER A 48 -8.25 -27.27 -38.08
N SER A 49 -9.53 -27.10 -38.43
CA SER A 49 -10.14 -25.79 -38.65
C SER A 49 -10.72 -25.17 -37.35
N ASN A 50 -11.00 -25.97 -36.33
CA ASN A 50 -11.54 -25.48 -35.04
C ASN A 50 -10.48 -25.17 -33.96
N LEU A 51 -9.20 -25.37 -34.25
CA LEU A 51 -8.09 -25.09 -33.32
C LEU A 51 -7.48 -23.69 -33.52
N ARG A 52 -8.05 -22.82 -34.35
CA ARG A 52 -7.51 -21.46 -34.64
C ARG A 52 -8.31 -20.30 -34.06
N GLN A 53 -9.26 -20.53 -33.22
CA GLN A 53 -9.83 -19.47 -32.40
C GLN A 53 -9.44 -19.75 -30.94
N ALA A 54 -8.19 -19.35 -30.57
CA ALA A 54 -7.92 -19.07 -29.18
C ALA A 54 -9.00 -18.05 -28.73
N PRO A 55 -9.65 -18.26 -27.58
CA PRO A 55 -10.60 -17.26 -27.09
C PRO A 55 -9.85 -15.93 -27.06
N GLU A 56 -10.32 -14.95 -27.82
CA GLU A 56 -9.89 -13.57 -27.67
C GLU A 56 -10.05 -13.26 -26.17
N HIS A 57 -8.93 -13.07 -25.48
CA HIS A 57 -8.97 -12.53 -24.14
C HIS A 57 -9.80 -11.25 -24.23
N PRO A 58 -10.93 -11.14 -23.50
CA PRO A 58 -11.70 -9.93 -23.53
C PRO A 58 -10.75 -8.79 -23.21
N GLN A 59 -10.56 -7.87 -24.17
CA GLN A 59 -9.76 -6.69 -23.95
C GLN A 59 -10.34 -6.00 -22.73
N MET A 60 -9.57 -5.98 -21.64
CA MET A 60 -10.02 -5.33 -20.42
C MET A 60 -10.40 -3.89 -20.75
N PRO A 61 -11.60 -3.43 -20.38
CA PRO A 61 -12.01 -2.07 -20.66
C PRO A 61 -10.95 -1.12 -20.10
N ARG A 62 -10.48 -0.19 -20.95
CA ARG A 62 -9.51 0.83 -20.50
C ARG A 62 -10.14 1.59 -19.34
N ARG A 63 -9.60 1.40 -18.15
CA ARG A 63 -10.07 2.11 -16.95
C ARG A 63 -9.74 3.59 -17.11
N SER A 64 -10.64 4.44 -16.62
CA SER A 64 -10.38 5.86 -16.53
C SER A 64 -9.15 6.14 -15.65
N THR A 65 -8.40 7.17 -16.01
CA THR A 65 -7.32 7.72 -15.20
C THR A 65 -7.71 9.05 -14.54
N GLN A 66 -9.02 9.39 -14.60
CA GLN A 66 -9.57 10.60 -13.99
C GLN A 66 -10.17 10.24 -12.62
N PRO A 67 -9.74 10.90 -11.53
CA PRO A 67 -10.24 10.63 -10.18
C PRO A 67 -11.76 10.80 -10.04
N ASP A 68 -12.34 11.75 -10.75
CA ASP A 68 -13.78 12.09 -10.65
C ASP A 68 -14.69 10.95 -11.09
N ASP A 69 -14.24 10.13 -12.05
CA ASP A 69 -15.01 8.98 -12.55
C ASP A 69 -15.19 7.87 -11.48
N TYR A 70 -14.49 7.98 -10.35
CA TYR A 70 -14.52 7.01 -9.26
C TYR A 70 -15.31 7.49 -8.03
N GLN A 71 -15.74 8.76 -8.02
CA GLN A 71 -16.34 9.35 -6.80
C GLN A 71 -17.79 8.89 -6.56
N ASP A 72 -18.56 8.69 -7.61
CA ASP A 72 -20.00 8.41 -7.54
C ASP A 72 -20.38 6.98 -7.96
N LEU A 73 -19.42 6.08 -8.01
CA LEU A 73 -19.67 4.68 -8.34
C LEU A 73 -20.51 4.00 -7.24
N PRO A 74 -21.49 3.14 -7.58
CA PRO A 74 -22.33 2.44 -6.60
C PRO A 74 -21.63 1.22 -5.98
N VAL A 75 -20.32 1.33 -5.68
CA VAL A 75 -19.50 0.24 -5.14
C VAL A 75 -18.75 0.71 -3.90
N ALA A 76 -18.48 -0.22 -2.97
CA ALA A 76 -17.77 0.12 -1.74
C ALA A 76 -16.30 0.47 -1.98
N VAL A 77 -15.63 -0.16 -2.95
CA VAL A 77 -14.22 0.05 -3.26
C VAL A 77 -14.03 0.10 -4.77
N ALA A 78 -13.37 1.11 -5.28
CA ALA A 78 -12.95 1.19 -6.68
C ALA A 78 -11.45 1.41 -6.76
N VAL A 79 -10.77 0.83 -7.75
CA VAL A 79 -9.31 0.92 -7.92
C VAL A 79 -8.98 1.62 -9.22
N MET A 80 -8.15 2.65 -9.15
CA MET A 80 -7.53 3.34 -10.28
C MET A 80 -6.04 3.02 -10.32
N GLN A 81 -5.49 2.77 -11.51
CA GLN A 81 -4.06 2.66 -11.74
C GLN A 81 -3.61 3.81 -12.63
N LYS A 82 -2.51 4.46 -12.26
CA LYS A 82 -1.94 5.54 -13.04
C LYS A 82 -0.42 5.58 -12.90
N TYR A 83 0.25 5.94 -14.00
CA TYR A 83 1.70 6.12 -14.06
C TYR A 83 2.03 7.60 -14.11
N PHE A 84 3.02 7.99 -13.34
CA PHE A 84 3.47 9.38 -13.28
C PHE A 84 4.98 9.46 -13.52
N PRO A 85 5.46 10.45 -14.29
CA PRO A 85 6.88 10.69 -14.47
C PRO A 85 7.50 11.32 -13.21
N THR A 86 8.83 11.35 -13.17
CA THR A 86 9.60 12.10 -12.17
C THR A 86 9.16 13.56 -12.13
N ALA A 87 9.16 14.15 -10.93
CA ALA A 87 8.82 15.56 -10.67
C ALA A 87 7.38 15.96 -11.03
N HIS A 88 6.50 15.00 -11.35
CA HIS A 88 5.07 15.29 -11.53
C HIS A 88 4.45 15.74 -10.20
N VAL A 89 3.59 16.74 -10.25
CA VAL A 89 2.87 17.26 -9.09
C VAL A 89 1.38 17.25 -9.38
N ILE A 90 0.62 16.62 -8.48
CA ILE A 90 -0.83 16.74 -8.41
C ILE A 90 -1.13 17.88 -7.44
N ALA A 91 -1.75 18.94 -7.94
CA ALA A 91 -2.07 20.14 -7.16
C ALA A 91 -3.01 19.81 -5.98
N PRO A 92 -3.12 20.69 -4.97
CA PRO A 92 -4.05 20.49 -3.86
C PRO A 92 -5.48 20.24 -4.33
N HIS A 93 -6.08 19.15 -3.84
CA HIS A 93 -7.43 18.70 -4.15
C HIS A 93 -7.97 17.83 -3.01
N ASP A 94 -9.24 17.54 -3.02
CA ASP A 94 -9.91 16.62 -2.10
C ASP A 94 -10.79 15.62 -2.86
N HIS A 95 -11.25 14.59 -2.16
CA HIS A 95 -12.14 13.58 -2.71
C HIS A 95 -13.35 13.35 -1.79
N ARG A 96 -14.49 12.99 -2.40
CA ARG A 96 -15.68 12.56 -1.67
C ARG A 96 -15.47 11.24 -0.92
N ARG A 97 -14.61 10.38 -1.46
CA ARG A 97 -14.30 9.06 -0.92
C ARG A 97 -13.02 9.07 -0.09
N ASP A 98 -12.95 8.15 0.87
CA ASP A 98 -11.68 7.83 1.51
C ASP A 98 -10.71 7.28 0.45
N GLN A 99 -9.43 7.49 0.65
CA GLN A 99 -8.40 7.04 -0.28
C GLN A 99 -7.40 6.08 0.39
N LEU A 100 -6.93 5.09 -0.36
CA LEU A 100 -5.68 4.40 -0.09
C LEU A 100 -4.72 4.65 -1.25
N LEU A 101 -3.69 5.45 -1.03
CA LEU A 101 -2.64 5.76 -2.00
C LEU A 101 -1.51 4.74 -1.84
N TYR A 102 -1.38 3.82 -2.80
CA TYR A 102 -0.40 2.74 -2.78
C TYR A 102 0.62 2.92 -3.91
N ALA A 103 1.92 3.01 -3.56
CA ALA A 103 3.01 3.00 -4.52
C ALA A 103 3.42 1.53 -4.80
N VAL A 104 3.16 1.05 -6.02
CA VAL A 104 3.67 -0.24 -6.50
C VAL A 104 5.17 -0.10 -6.78
N SER A 105 5.54 1.00 -7.42
CA SER A 105 6.94 1.38 -7.66
C SER A 105 7.09 2.89 -7.53
N GLY A 106 8.31 3.34 -7.27
CA GLY A 106 8.61 4.75 -7.05
C GLY A 106 8.19 5.26 -5.68
N THR A 107 8.41 6.54 -5.42
CA THR A 107 8.13 7.19 -4.13
C THR A 107 7.30 8.44 -4.33
N MET A 108 6.23 8.54 -3.55
CA MET A 108 5.36 9.71 -3.49
C MET A 108 5.61 10.50 -2.21
N ARG A 109 5.58 11.83 -2.31
CA ARG A 109 5.37 12.70 -1.16
C ARG A 109 3.93 13.18 -1.19
N ILE A 110 3.19 12.97 -0.11
CA ILE A 110 1.83 13.43 0.07
C ILE A 110 1.84 14.49 1.15
N ARG A 111 1.14 15.59 0.93
CA ARG A 111 1.11 16.73 1.84
C ARG A 111 -0.32 17.22 2.05
N THR A 112 -0.66 17.47 3.30
CA THR A 112 -1.82 18.26 3.73
C THR A 112 -1.33 19.58 4.35
N ASP A 113 -2.22 20.42 4.81
CA ASP A 113 -1.84 21.68 5.48
C ASP A 113 -1.02 21.43 6.76
N THR A 114 -1.25 20.32 7.45
CA THR A 114 -0.67 20.05 8.78
C THR A 114 0.39 18.97 8.80
N HIS A 115 0.47 18.12 7.77
CA HIS A 115 1.39 16.98 7.75
C HIS A 115 1.92 16.67 6.35
N SER A 116 3.06 16.01 6.32
CA SER A 116 3.66 15.44 5.12
C SER A 116 4.03 13.99 5.35
N TRP A 117 3.89 13.14 4.33
CA TRP A 117 4.27 11.72 4.33
C TRP A 117 5.14 11.42 3.12
N ILE A 118 6.16 10.59 3.31
CA ILE A 118 6.89 9.96 2.22
C ILE A 118 6.40 8.51 2.14
N VAL A 119 5.83 8.13 1.00
CA VAL A 119 5.28 6.81 0.74
C VAL A 119 6.16 6.11 -0.29
N PRO A 120 7.14 5.29 0.14
CA PRO A 120 7.97 4.48 -0.75
C PRO A 120 7.19 3.26 -1.24
N PRO A 121 7.77 2.46 -2.17
CA PRO A 121 7.21 1.17 -2.55
C PRO A 121 6.87 0.31 -1.33
N GLU A 122 5.85 -0.53 -1.46
CA GLU A 122 5.39 -1.43 -0.41
C GLU A 122 4.74 -0.74 0.81
N ARG A 123 4.44 0.56 0.70
CA ARG A 123 3.67 1.32 1.68
C ARG A 123 2.45 1.95 1.01
N ALA A 124 1.43 2.17 1.81
CA ALA A 124 0.27 2.91 1.38
C ALA A 124 -0.16 3.91 2.45
N LEU A 125 -0.66 5.06 2.04
CA LEU A 125 -1.27 6.04 2.92
C LEU A 125 -2.78 5.91 2.83
N TYR A 126 -3.43 5.59 3.93
CA TYR A 126 -4.87 5.75 4.07
C TYR A 126 -5.18 7.20 4.42
N MET A 127 -6.14 7.78 3.73
CA MET A 127 -6.56 9.17 3.88
C MET A 127 -8.09 9.23 3.93
N PRO A 128 -8.70 9.79 4.98
CA PRO A 128 -10.13 10.01 5.06
C PRO A 128 -10.61 10.98 3.96
N HIS A 129 -11.88 10.88 3.61
CA HIS A 129 -12.54 11.76 2.65
C HIS A 129 -12.45 13.25 3.05
N ARG A 130 -12.57 14.13 2.05
CA ARG A 130 -12.55 15.59 2.21
C ARG A 130 -11.25 16.15 2.80
N MET A 131 -10.18 15.36 2.84
CA MET A 131 -8.87 15.84 3.24
C MET A 131 -8.17 16.47 2.03
N VAL A 132 -7.98 17.79 2.08
CA VAL A 132 -7.22 18.50 1.04
C VAL A 132 -5.77 18.05 1.08
N HIS A 133 -5.26 17.60 -0.07
CA HIS A 133 -3.89 17.11 -0.18
C HIS A 133 -3.31 17.32 -1.57
N SER A 134 -1.99 17.37 -1.63
CA SER A 134 -1.20 17.36 -2.86
C SER A 134 -0.29 16.14 -2.89
N VAL A 135 0.09 15.70 -4.09
CA VAL A 135 1.01 14.57 -4.26
C VAL A 135 2.13 14.96 -5.21
N SER A 136 3.38 14.72 -4.83
CA SER A 136 4.54 14.95 -5.70
C SER A 136 5.34 13.66 -5.87
N MET A 137 5.79 13.41 -7.10
CA MET A 137 6.51 12.19 -7.48
C MET A 137 8.02 12.49 -7.52
N ARG A 138 8.79 11.81 -6.68
CA ARG A 138 10.25 12.02 -6.63
C ARG A 138 11.02 11.29 -7.74
N ASN A 139 10.45 10.22 -8.23
CA ASN A 139 10.92 9.36 -9.32
C ASN A 139 9.70 8.83 -10.08
N PRO A 140 9.84 8.07 -11.17
CA PRO A 140 8.68 7.49 -11.85
C PRO A 140 7.89 6.60 -10.88
N VAL A 141 6.57 6.80 -10.84
CA VAL A 141 5.66 6.12 -9.90
C VAL A 141 4.59 5.36 -10.65
N GLU A 142 4.44 4.07 -10.32
CA GLU A 142 3.20 3.34 -10.55
C GLU A 142 2.34 3.44 -9.30
N MET A 143 1.25 4.17 -9.40
CA MET A 143 0.31 4.38 -8.30
C MET A 143 -0.97 3.58 -8.52
N ARG A 144 -1.41 2.88 -7.48
CA ARG A 144 -2.76 2.33 -7.37
C ARG A 144 -3.50 3.08 -6.29
N THR A 145 -4.56 3.76 -6.68
CA THR A 145 -5.41 4.48 -5.74
C THR A 145 -6.71 3.72 -5.55
N LEU A 146 -7.06 3.41 -4.31
CA LEU A 146 -8.38 2.90 -3.97
C LEU A 146 -9.24 4.06 -3.49
N TYR A 147 -10.43 4.18 -4.09
CA TYR A 147 -11.49 5.05 -3.64
C TYR A 147 -12.50 4.21 -2.86
N ILE A 148 -12.64 4.51 -1.59
CA ILE A 148 -13.38 3.72 -0.62
C ILE A 148 -14.60 4.53 -0.18
N GLU A 149 -15.80 3.95 -0.25
CA GLU A 149 -17.00 4.62 0.25
C GLU A 149 -16.87 4.85 1.77
N PRO A 150 -17.03 6.09 2.25
CA PRO A 150 -16.91 6.40 3.67
C PRO A 150 -17.82 5.52 4.52
N ARG A 151 -17.32 5.06 5.66
CA ARG A 151 -18.04 4.18 6.61
C ARG A 151 -18.42 2.81 6.05
N SER A 152 -17.86 2.40 4.92
CA SER A 152 -18.11 1.05 4.34
C SER A 152 -17.60 -0.09 5.23
N HIS A 153 -16.74 0.21 6.21
CA HIS A 153 -16.27 -0.74 7.22
C HIS A 153 -16.01 -0.04 8.57
N PRO A 154 -16.48 -0.58 9.70
CA PRO A 154 -16.48 0.12 10.99
C PRO A 154 -15.08 0.34 11.60
N ARG A 155 -14.07 -0.37 11.13
CA ARG A 155 -12.70 -0.31 11.66
C ARG A 155 -11.70 0.37 10.72
N LEU A 156 -12.17 1.11 9.73
CA LEU A 156 -11.26 1.93 8.91
C LEU A 156 -10.69 3.08 9.75
N PRO A 157 -9.45 3.51 9.47
CA PRO A 157 -8.84 4.61 10.20
C PRO A 157 -9.65 5.90 10.08
N ALA A 158 -9.73 6.68 11.15
CA ALA A 158 -10.38 7.99 11.16
C ALA A 158 -9.42 9.14 10.79
N THR A 159 -8.12 8.86 10.69
CA THR A 159 -7.06 9.83 10.41
C THR A 159 -6.13 9.30 9.32
N CYS A 160 -5.31 10.18 8.74
CA CYS A 160 -4.27 9.77 7.82
C CYS A 160 -3.24 8.87 8.52
N VAL A 161 -3.05 7.66 7.99
CA VAL A 161 -2.09 6.69 8.55
C VAL A 161 -1.40 5.92 7.42
N VAL A 162 -0.12 5.64 7.62
CA VAL A 162 0.63 4.76 6.74
C VAL A 162 0.39 3.30 7.15
N ILE A 163 0.13 2.45 6.19
CA ILE A 163 0.01 1.00 6.38
C ILE A 163 1.04 0.26 5.56
N THR A 164 1.32 -0.98 5.98
CA THR A 164 2.06 -1.96 5.17
C THR A 164 1.06 -2.94 4.59
N PRO A 165 0.72 -2.85 3.29
CA PRO A 165 -0.16 -3.81 2.66
C PRO A 165 0.37 -5.23 2.80
N SER A 166 -0.48 -6.16 3.24
CA SER A 166 -0.15 -7.59 3.25
C SER A 166 0.00 -8.12 1.81
N ALA A 167 0.64 -9.26 1.62
CA ALA A 167 0.69 -9.91 0.32
C ALA A 167 -0.72 -10.15 -0.23
N LEU A 168 -1.66 -10.57 0.63
CA LEU A 168 -3.05 -10.76 0.24
C LEU A 168 -3.70 -9.46 -0.22
N LEU A 169 -3.52 -8.35 0.51
CA LEU A 169 -4.09 -7.04 0.12
C LEU A 169 -3.59 -6.59 -1.26
N LYS A 170 -2.32 -6.78 -1.57
CA LYS A 170 -1.74 -6.43 -2.88
C LYS A 170 -2.37 -7.24 -4.01
N GLU A 171 -2.53 -8.56 -3.81
CA GLU A 171 -3.18 -9.43 -4.80
C GLU A 171 -4.67 -9.11 -4.96
N LEU A 172 -5.38 -8.81 -3.88
CA LEU A 172 -6.77 -8.37 -3.95
C LEU A 172 -6.93 -7.06 -4.73
N ILE A 173 -6.03 -6.08 -4.52
CA ILE A 173 -6.01 -4.83 -5.28
C ILE A 173 -5.75 -5.12 -6.77
N SER A 174 -4.80 -5.99 -7.08
CA SER A 174 -4.50 -6.41 -8.46
C SER A 174 -5.69 -7.13 -9.09
N ALA A 175 -6.34 -8.02 -8.37
CA ALA A 175 -7.52 -8.74 -8.84
C ALA A 175 -8.71 -7.79 -9.10
N LEU A 176 -8.94 -6.81 -8.20
CA LEU A 176 -10.02 -5.83 -8.36
C LEU A 176 -9.79 -4.90 -9.57
N LEU A 177 -8.55 -4.65 -9.95
CA LEU A 177 -8.23 -3.95 -11.21
C LEU A 177 -8.73 -4.70 -12.46
N GLY A 178 -8.88 -6.01 -12.42
CA GLY A 178 -9.43 -6.83 -13.50
C GLY A 178 -10.96 -6.83 -13.59
N GLU A 179 -11.67 -6.34 -12.58
CA GLU A 179 -13.14 -6.36 -12.53
C GLU A 179 -13.75 -5.10 -13.17
N PRO A 180 -14.99 -5.13 -13.65
CA PRO A 180 -15.73 -3.93 -14.05
C PRO A 180 -15.80 -2.90 -12.92
N LEU A 181 -15.92 -1.60 -13.25
CA LEU A 181 -16.01 -0.54 -12.23
C LEU A 181 -17.33 -0.56 -11.46
N ASN A 182 -18.42 -1.04 -12.08
CA ASN A 182 -19.78 -1.04 -11.53
C ASN A 182 -20.26 -2.47 -11.21
N TYR A 183 -19.44 -3.24 -10.51
CA TYR A 183 -19.80 -4.60 -10.11
C TYR A 183 -21.03 -4.63 -9.17
N ALA A 184 -21.88 -5.66 -9.32
CA ALA A 184 -23.08 -5.84 -8.51
C ALA A 184 -22.79 -6.52 -7.16
N GLN A 185 -23.80 -6.57 -6.28
CA GLN A 185 -23.68 -7.09 -4.91
C GLN A 185 -23.16 -8.52 -4.82
N PHE A 186 -23.48 -9.37 -5.80
CA PHE A 186 -23.08 -10.77 -5.83
C PHE A 186 -21.92 -11.05 -6.78
N ASP A 187 -21.34 -10.01 -7.39
CA ASP A 187 -20.21 -10.14 -8.29
C ASP A 187 -18.90 -10.33 -7.52
N ARG A 188 -17.92 -10.91 -8.21
CA ARG A 188 -16.56 -11.11 -7.68
C ARG A 188 -15.94 -9.81 -7.19
N GLY A 189 -16.16 -8.68 -7.89
CA GLY A 189 -15.66 -7.37 -7.48
C GLY A 189 -16.15 -6.95 -6.09
N ASN A 190 -17.40 -7.24 -5.72
CA ASN A 190 -17.93 -6.93 -4.39
C ASN A 190 -17.26 -7.79 -3.29
N TRP A 191 -16.99 -9.07 -3.55
CA TRP A 191 -16.28 -9.93 -2.60
C TRP A 191 -14.83 -9.48 -2.42
N LEU A 192 -14.14 -9.13 -3.50
CA LEU A 192 -12.80 -8.55 -3.45
C LEU A 192 -12.78 -7.24 -2.66
N GLY A 193 -13.75 -6.35 -2.89
CA GLY A 193 -13.89 -5.10 -2.15
C GLY A 193 -14.06 -5.32 -0.64
N LYS A 194 -14.89 -6.26 -0.21
CA LYS A 194 -15.07 -6.61 1.20
C LYS A 194 -13.79 -7.15 1.85
N LEU A 195 -13.07 -8.01 1.15
CA LEU A 195 -11.78 -8.53 1.63
C LEU A 195 -10.72 -7.44 1.71
N ILE A 196 -10.66 -6.51 0.74
CA ILE A 196 -9.78 -5.34 0.79
C ILE A 196 -10.06 -4.51 2.04
N LEU A 197 -11.32 -4.22 2.35
CA LEU A 197 -11.70 -3.44 3.54
C LEU A 197 -11.30 -4.14 4.84
N ASP A 198 -11.51 -5.46 4.94
CA ASP A 198 -11.08 -6.25 6.10
C ASP A 198 -9.56 -6.24 6.25
N GLU A 199 -8.80 -6.44 5.18
CA GLU A 199 -7.32 -6.39 5.17
C GLU A 199 -6.79 -5.01 5.58
N ILE A 200 -7.36 -3.92 5.07
CA ILE A 200 -7.00 -2.55 5.49
C ILE A 200 -7.26 -2.39 6.99
N SER A 201 -8.40 -2.85 7.48
CA SER A 201 -8.80 -2.74 8.89
C SER A 201 -7.89 -3.50 9.86
N ARG A 202 -7.22 -4.54 9.39
CA ARG A 202 -6.25 -5.38 10.14
C ARG A 202 -4.82 -4.94 9.95
N SER A 203 -4.56 -4.01 9.03
CA SER A 203 -3.21 -3.56 8.74
C SER A 203 -2.57 -2.90 9.97
N LYS A 204 -1.28 -3.12 10.14
CA LYS A 204 -0.52 -2.40 11.15
C LYS A 204 -0.44 -0.93 10.76
N LEU A 205 -0.98 -0.07 11.60
CA LEU A 205 -0.91 1.38 11.45
C LEU A 205 0.46 1.87 11.87
N LEU A 206 1.05 2.75 11.07
CA LEU A 206 2.37 3.33 11.29
C LEU A 206 2.22 4.85 11.26
N ASP A 207 2.64 5.49 12.34
CA ASP A 207 2.71 6.96 12.37
C ASP A 207 4.05 7.39 11.76
N PHE A 208 4.02 7.70 10.46
CA PHE A 208 5.16 8.19 9.69
C PHE A 208 4.90 9.61 9.19
N SER A 209 4.08 10.36 9.89
CA SER A 209 3.82 11.75 9.54
C SER A 209 5.00 12.66 9.93
N ILE A 210 5.24 13.67 9.12
CA ILE A 210 6.09 14.80 9.44
C ILE A 210 5.13 15.96 9.71
N PRO A 211 5.05 16.50 10.93
CA PRO A 211 4.23 17.65 11.19
C PRO A 211 4.74 18.87 10.39
N MET A 212 3.82 19.62 9.80
CA MET A 212 4.10 20.81 9.03
C MET A 212 3.53 22.05 9.73
N PRO A 213 4.29 23.14 9.79
CA PRO A 213 3.83 24.36 10.46
C PRO A 213 2.88 25.17 9.57
N SER A 214 2.07 26.00 10.21
CA SER A 214 1.19 26.97 9.55
C SER A 214 1.85 28.36 9.41
N ASP A 215 2.78 28.72 10.32
CA ASP A 215 3.52 30.00 10.23
C ASP A 215 4.41 30.01 8.98
N PRO A 216 4.23 30.97 8.05
CA PRO A 216 4.91 30.97 6.77
C PRO A 216 6.44 31.08 6.87
N ARG A 217 6.98 31.61 7.97
CA ARG A 217 8.41 31.68 8.19
C ARG A 217 9.00 30.31 8.48
N LEU A 218 8.42 29.58 9.45
CA LEU A 218 8.85 28.23 9.76
C LEU A 218 8.53 27.27 8.59
N LEU A 219 7.44 27.50 7.88
CA LEU A 219 7.07 26.70 6.70
C LEU A 219 8.17 26.78 5.62
N ARG A 220 8.67 27.97 5.28
CA ARG A 220 9.78 28.10 4.32
C ARG A 220 11.03 27.34 4.76
N ALA A 221 11.39 27.42 6.04
CA ALA A 221 12.51 26.65 6.58
C ALA A 221 12.28 25.12 6.48
N CYS A 222 11.10 24.64 6.82
CA CYS A 222 10.73 23.23 6.72
C CYS A 222 10.72 22.74 5.26
N GLU A 223 10.19 23.52 4.33
CA GLU A 223 10.18 23.19 2.90
C GLU A 223 11.61 23.08 2.35
N HIS A 224 12.49 24.03 2.68
CA HIS A 224 13.89 23.96 2.29
C HIS A 224 14.57 22.67 2.77
N VAL A 225 14.34 22.26 4.01
CA VAL A 225 14.88 20.99 4.56
C VAL A 225 14.28 19.77 3.86
N LEU A 226 12.98 19.80 3.54
CA LEU A 226 12.32 18.72 2.81
C LEU A 226 12.81 18.59 1.36
N GLU A 227 13.23 19.65 0.74
CA GLU A 227 13.84 19.64 -0.60
C GLU A 227 15.29 19.17 -0.56
N ASN A 228 16.00 19.47 0.52
CA ASN A 228 17.43 19.24 0.69
C ASN A 228 17.76 18.43 1.96
N PRO A 229 17.28 17.20 2.10
CA PRO A 229 17.36 16.42 3.37
C PRO A 229 18.79 16.07 3.79
N GLY A 230 19.72 15.98 2.83
CA GLY A 230 21.14 15.73 3.09
C GLY A 230 21.92 16.93 3.57
N MET A 231 21.40 18.15 3.42
CA MET A 231 22.08 19.35 3.88
C MET A 231 21.98 19.48 5.40
N GLY A 232 23.11 19.73 6.04
CA GLY A 232 23.22 19.87 7.49
C GLY A 232 22.75 21.21 8.02
N SER A 233 21.74 21.84 7.40
CA SER A 233 21.31 23.21 7.71
C SER A 233 21.01 23.41 9.20
N SER A 234 21.69 24.34 9.84
CA SER A 234 21.42 24.81 11.19
C SER A 234 20.22 25.78 11.19
N LEU A 235 19.65 26.06 12.35
CA LEU A 235 18.64 27.12 12.45
C LEU A 235 19.18 28.48 12.04
N GLY A 236 20.47 28.76 12.24
CA GLY A 236 21.13 29.98 11.80
C GLY A 236 21.10 30.17 10.28
N GLU A 237 21.50 29.12 9.55
CA GLU A 237 21.44 29.12 8.07
C GLU A 237 20.01 29.21 7.54
N LEU A 238 19.02 28.67 8.27
CA LEU A 238 17.62 28.78 7.88
C LEU A 238 16.97 30.10 8.27
N SER A 239 17.60 30.91 9.13
CA SER A 239 17.11 32.21 9.55
C SER A 239 16.92 33.17 8.38
N ASP A 240 17.87 33.19 7.44
CA ASP A 240 17.81 34.04 6.24
C ASP A 240 16.68 33.56 5.30
N ILE A 241 16.56 32.25 5.07
CA ILE A 241 15.51 31.64 4.24
C ILE A 241 14.13 31.92 4.83
N ALA A 242 14.03 31.80 6.14
CA ALA A 242 12.77 31.99 6.89
C ALA A 242 12.43 33.50 7.06
N ALA A 243 13.37 34.42 6.88
CA ALA A 243 13.27 35.82 7.28
C ALA A 243 12.83 35.94 8.75
N ALA A 244 13.48 35.18 9.66
CA ALA A 244 13.16 35.13 11.09
C ALA A 244 14.40 34.75 11.89
N SER A 245 14.55 35.28 13.11
CA SER A 245 15.67 34.91 13.98
C SER A 245 15.62 33.45 14.42
N GLU A 246 16.76 32.85 14.74
CA GLU A 246 16.86 31.52 15.30
C GLU A 246 15.93 31.30 16.53
N ARG A 247 15.91 32.31 17.41
CA ARG A 247 15.03 32.31 18.61
C ARG A 247 13.55 32.21 18.21
N THR A 248 13.15 32.94 17.16
CA THR A 248 11.77 32.89 16.64
C THR A 248 11.46 31.51 16.08
N LEU A 249 12.37 30.97 15.22
CA LEU A 249 12.19 29.64 14.63
C LEU A 249 12.14 28.53 15.69
N ALA A 250 13.03 28.58 16.69
CA ALA A 250 13.03 27.61 17.80
C ALA A 250 11.69 27.63 18.56
N ARG A 251 11.16 28.81 18.89
CA ARG A 251 9.87 28.96 19.55
C ARG A 251 8.70 28.43 18.68
N LEU A 252 8.73 28.71 17.39
CA LEU A 252 7.71 28.22 16.45
C LEU A 252 7.77 26.70 16.31
N CYS A 253 8.95 26.08 16.28
CA CYS A 253 9.07 24.62 16.27
C CYS A 253 8.36 24.01 17.49
N GLU A 254 8.61 24.50 18.68
CA GLU A 254 7.97 23.96 19.89
C GLU A 254 6.45 24.17 19.88
N SER A 255 6.00 25.38 19.44
CA SER A 255 4.56 25.71 19.49
C SER A 255 3.73 25.05 18.40
N GLU A 256 4.25 24.86 17.17
CA GLU A 256 3.49 24.37 16.03
C GLU A 256 3.80 22.90 15.66
N LEU A 257 5.05 22.45 15.85
CA LEU A 257 5.45 21.09 15.54
C LEU A 257 5.43 20.17 16.79
N GLY A 258 5.29 20.77 17.99
CA GLY A 258 5.34 20.03 19.27
C GLY A 258 6.72 19.46 19.60
N MET A 259 7.77 19.91 18.92
CA MET A 259 9.13 19.42 19.10
C MET A 259 10.17 20.43 18.61
N GLY A 260 11.41 20.33 19.12
CA GLY A 260 12.53 21.15 18.64
C GLY A 260 12.94 20.79 17.20
N PHE A 261 13.51 21.77 16.49
CA PHE A 261 13.93 21.64 15.10
C PHE A 261 14.82 20.43 14.81
N SER A 262 15.76 20.12 15.70
CA SER A 262 16.66 18.96 15.53
C SER A 262 15.91 17.64 15.52
N ALA A 263 14.88 17.48 16.37
CA ALA A 263 14.03 16.30 16.42
C ALA A 263 13.17 16.19 15.16
N TRP A 264 12.58 17.30 14.72
CA TRP A 264 11.80 17.37 13.49
C TRP A 264 12.65 17.01 12.26
N ARG A 265 13.83 17.62 12.12
CA ARG A 265 14.78 17.31 11.04
C ARG A 265 15.21 15.85 11.04
N GLN A 266 15.35 15.24 12.23
CA GLN A 266 15.67 13.82 12.35
C GLN A 266 14.51 12.93 11.83
N GLN A 267 13.26 13.30 12.09
CA GLN A 267 12.10 12.60 11.50
C GLN A 267 12.11 12.69 9.98
N VAL A 268 12.39 13.88 9.42
CA VAL A 268 12.56 14.07 7.98
C VAL A 268 13.62 13.12 7.43
N ARG A 269 14.82 13.11 8.01
CA ARG A 269 15.93 12.24 7.57
C ARG A 269 15.56 10.76 7.61
N PHE A 270 14.83 10.32 8.63
CA PHE A 270 14.39 8.94 8.72
C PHE A 270 13.37 8.55 7.63
N GLN A 271 12.51 9.47 7.23
CA GLN A 271 11.59 9.20 6.13
C GLN A 271 12.33 9.06 4.79
N TYR A 272 13.36 9.89 4.56
CA TYR A 272 14.23 9.73 3.39
C TYR A 272 15.06 8.43 3.46
N ALA A 273 15.49 8.05 4.65
CA ALA A 273 16.16 6.76 4.86
C ALA A 273 15.28 5.57 4.40
N LEU A 274 13.97 5.64 4.63
CA LEU A 274 13.04 4.60 4.13
C LEU A 274 13.03 4.55 2.60
N GLU A 275 13.07 5.70 1.93
CA GLU A 275 13.15 5.78 0.47
C GLU A 275 14.48 5.21 -0.05
N ASP A 276 15.61 5.61 0.54
CA ASP A 276 16.94 5.13 0.15
C ASP A 276 17.06 3.62 0.35
N LEU A 277 16.58 3.10 1.48
CA LEU A 277 16.52 1.68 1.73
C LEU A 277 15.65 0.95 0.69
N ALA A 278 14.51 1.51 0.32
CA ALA A 278 13.63 0.92 -0.70
C ALA A 278 14.30 0.88 -2.09
N ARG A 279 15.19 1.81 -2.39
CA ARG A 279 16.02 1.83 -3.61
C ARG A 279 17.25 0.90 -3.54
N GLY A 280 17.44 0.19 -2.43
CA GLY A 280 18.56 -0.73 -2.25
C GLY A 280 19.86 -0.05 -1.80
N VAL A 281 19.83 1.20 -1.35
CA VAL A 281 21.01 1.86 -0.77
C VAL A 281 21.40 1.12 0.51
N SER A 282 22.68 0.88 0.69
CA SER A 282 23.20 0.12 1.84
C SER A 282 22.90 0.82 3.17
N ILE A 283 22.68 0.04 4.24
CA ILE A 283 22.43 0.59 5.59
C ILE A 283 23.58 1.48 6.04
N ASN A 284 24.81 1.17 5.67
CA ASN A 284 25.99 1.97 6.01
C ASN A 284 25.92 3.36 5.36
N GLU A 285 25.56 3.42 4.09
CA GLU A 285 25.42 4.68 3.37
C GLU A 285 24.24 5.48 3.86
N VAL A 286 23.10 4.85 4.10
CA VAL A 286 21.91 5.51 4.67
C VAL A 286 22.22 6.09 6.06
N ALA A 287 22.96 5.36 6.89
CA ALA A 287 23.40 5.87 8.20
C ALA A 287 24.22 7.14 8.07
N ARG A 288 25.17 7.16 7.11
CA ARG A 288 26.00 8.33 6.82
C ARG A 288 25.15 9.50 6.31
N LEU A 289 24.24 9.27 5.38
CA LEU A 289 23.31 10.30 4.85
C LEU A 289 22.42 10.88 5.95
N CYS A 290 22.03 10.06 6.94
CA CYS A 290 21.28 10.51 8.10
C CYS A 290 22.13 11.21 9.18
N GLY A 291 23.45 11.35 8.96
CA GLY A 291 24.36 12.03 9.87
C GLY A 291 24.77 11.21 11.10
N TYR A 292 24.71 9.87 11.03
CA TYR A 292 25.15 8.98 12.09
C TYR A 292 26.61 8.55 11.92
N ALA A 293 27.36 8.57 13.00
CA ALA A 293 28.76 8.14 13.03
C ALA A 293 28.93 6.62 12.81
N SER A 294 27.89 5.82 13.06
CA SER A 294 27.92 4.38 12.84
C SER A 294 26.56 3.81 12.43
N PRO A 295 26.56 2.72 11.63
CA PRO A 295 25.34 1.99 11.28
C PRO A 295 24.57 1.43 12.49
N SER A 296 25.29 1.12 13.57
CA SER A 296 24.67 0.62 14.80
C SER A 296 23.86 1.72 15.51
N ALA A 297 24.42 2.94 15.61
CA ALA A 297 23.72 4.08 16.19
C ALA A 297 22.49 4.46 15.36
N PHE A 298 22.62 4.49 14.03
CA PHE A 298 21.49 4.67 13.12
C PHE A 298 20.41 3.60 13.34
N THR A 299 20.78 2.33 13.35
CA THR A 299 19.84 1.20 13.51
C THR A 299 19.08 1.30 14.84
N ALA A 300 19.75 1.67 15.94
CA ALA A 300 19.11 1.85 17.23
C ALA A 300 18.10 3.01 17.21
N ALA A 301 18.50 4.17 16.68
CA ALA A 301 17.64 5.35 16.56
C ALA A 301 16.46 5.12 15.61
N PHE A 302 16.70 4.48 14.48
CA PHE A 302 15.68 4.10 13.49
C PHE A 302 14.64 3.14 14.11
N ARG A 303 15.11 2.12 14.85
CA ARG A 303 14.22 1.19 15.56
C ARG A 303 13.40 1.90 16.64
N LYS A 304 13.98 2.85 17.35
CA LYS A 304 13.26 3.66 18.36
C LYS A 304 12.13 4.47 17.71
N ASN A 305 12.37 5.01 16.52
CA ASN A 305 11.40 5.85 15.79
C ASN A 305 10.30 5.01 15.12
N PHE A 306 10.66 3.93 14.42
CA PHE A 306 9.75 3.15 13.57
C PHE A 306 9.33 1.79 14.18
N GLY A 307 9.86 1.42 15.33
CA GLY A 307 9.59 0.10 15.94
C GLY A 307 10.20 -1.09 15.20
N LEU A 308 10.88 -0.85 14.04
CA LEU A 308 11.50 -1.88 13.20
C LEU A 308 12.92 -1.48 12.83
N THR A 309 13.79 -2.47 12.64
CA THR A 309 15.15 -2.22 12.15
C THR A 309 15.16 -1.98 10.62
N PRO A 310 16.14 -1.21 10.08
CA PRO A 310 16.33 -1.05 8.64
C PRO A 310 16.37 -2.38 7.89
N SER A 311 17.07 -3.39 8.42
CA SER A 311 17.18 -4.73 7.81
C SER A 311 15.85 -5.46 7.72
N ARG A 312 14.92 -5.27 8.68
CA ARG A 312 13.58 -5.86 8.61
C ARG A 312 12.73 -5.19 7.54
N ILE A 313 12.89 -3.88 7.37
CA ILE A 313 12.21 -3.14 6.29
C ILE A 313 12.75 -3.61 4.93
N LEU A 314 14.07 -3.71 4.74
CA LEU A 314 14.67 -4.23 3.51
C LEU A 314 14.17 -5.65 3.19
N LYS A 315 14.11 -6.55 4.16
CA LYS A 315 13.58 -7.91 3.94
C LYS A 315 12.12 -7.91 3.52
N SER A 316 11.31 -7.00 4.04
CA SER A 316 9.90 -6.88 3.61
C SER A 316 9.78 -6.33 2.18
N LEU A 317 10.74 -5.52 1.72
CA LEU A 317 10.80 -4.97 0.37
C LEU A 317 11.33 -5.99 -0.66
N SER A 318 12.33 -6.83 -0.28
CA SER A 318 12.94 -7.82 -1.17
C SER A 318 12.11 -9.10 -1.33
N ALA A 319 11.31 -9.47 -0.34
CA ALA A 319 10.42 -10.64 -0.44
C ALA A 319 9.34 -10.50 -1.52
N THR A 320 9.11 -9.30 -2.02
CA THR A 320 8.09 -9.00 -3.05
C THR A 320 8.72 -8.81 -4.45
N GLY A 321 10.03 -8.66 -4.54
CA GLY A 321 10.75 -8.42 -5.82
C GLY A 321 11.07 -9.66 -6.66
N SER A 322 10.77 -10.88 -6.18
CA SER A 322 11.14 -12.12 -6.88
C SER A 322 10.09 -12.64 -7.88
N ALA A 323 9.03 -11.93 -8.12
CA ALA A 323 8.00 -12.32 -9.09
C ALA A 323 7.77 -11.19 -10.10
N THR A 324 8.61 -11.10 -11.11
CA THR A 324 8.27 -10.70 -12.48
C THR A 324 9.49 -10.13 -13.19
N THR A 325 10.39 -11.01 -13.60
CA THR A 325 11.19 -10.75 -14.81
C THR A 325 10.56 -11.59 -15.92
N LEU A 326 9.49 -11.10 -16.50
CA LEU A 326 9.06 -11.53 -17.84
C LEU A 326 9.62 -10.48 -18.80
N ALA A 327 10.66 -10.87 -19.51
CA ALA A 327 11.24 -10.12 -20.61
C ALA A 327 10.19 -9.89 -21.71
N PRO A 328 10.18 -8.72 -22.36
CA PRO A 328 9.37 -8.52 -23.56
C PRO A 328 10.04 -9.25 -24.73
N THR A 329 9.32 -10.16 -25.36
CA THR A 329 9.53 -10.56 -26.76
C THR A 329 8.53 -9.82 -27.65
#